data_a28805baff48559e2d7294536003f74c
#
_entry.id   a28805baff48559e2d7294536003f74c
#
_cell.length_a   1.000
_cell.length_b   1.000
_cell.length_c   1.000
_cell.angle_alpha   90.00
_cell.angle_beta   90.00
_cell.angle_gamma   90.00
#
_symmetry.space_group_name_H-M   'P 1'
#
loop_
_entity.id
_entity.type
_entity.pdbx_description
1 polymer ?
#
loop_
_entity_poly.entity_id
_entity_poly.type
_entity_poly.pdbx_seq_one_letter_code
_entity_poly.pdbx_strand_id
1 'polypeptide(L)'
;MNSSILDNDAENNNFLYGSITRTEIIEEGVVVDDDDDDNNIAIPANEFTVDNAPLPQDAGTSLQRSPSLVHHHHQHHQRQQHPHKHHHHHTIAEEGLLLKDELLAMISLAIPVIATYLLEVIPSIITIVLVGRMTTNNGSTTDDEDDANSKLHLDAAALAVMYFNIVGMATGLGLLTALDTLCASAHGANQPTKMGQYLLTSIFVMVITLCVVGMVLYHTSDALVLFGLSQSLASNAGIFVDYMLPGIPFIYAYEALRKLSQARNETTPMVLAAVLSVLVNAGSGYYLVNYTSLGWLGAAVARTLGNMIMFPIVFIGMYFTDREFLSQVWAGFQVKEAITKQAISKFLNLGVPGMLQLVFEWGAFEIVALLCGILPNEAEAEIAVGANAIVNQIYSLLFMFYLGTSVSGNIRIGNALGAGDVHRAKFAFYLSLGLGILLSLVSILCIVWYRETLPYFFTSDEDLIGKATDLLLIFALFQFPDSVNSVEQGVFKAIGKQTLAAKLNFTAYYVVGIPLAYVLGLTLGLGVEGLWLGITVGLFWGTTVNSIVLFRSDWKQLSLDARKRLSIVHTREVVGE
;
A
#
# COMPACT_ATOMS: atom_id res chain seq x y z
N MET A 1 -34.33 -47.98 -16.32
CA MET A 1 -34.28 -48.83 -15.11
C MET A 1 -33.73 -47.96 -13.99
N ASN A 2 -34.66 -47.60 -13.16
CA ASN A 2 -34.64 -47.31 -11.72
C ASN A 2 -33.51 -46.41 -11.20
N SER A 3 -33.80 -45.20 -10.79
CA SER A 3 -34.73 -44.64 -9.73
C SER A 3 -34.15 -44.72 -8.34
N SER A 4 -34.09 -43.49 -7.75
CA SER A 4 -34.35 -43.14 -6.35
C SER A 4 -33.31 -43.47 -5.29
N ILE A 5 -32.98 -42.43 -4.57
CA ILE A 5 -33.17 -42.13 -3.15
C ILE A 5 -32.38 -40.82 -2.92
N LEU A 6 -32.99 -39.68 -2.88
CA LEU A 6 -33.78 -38.97 -1.85
C LEU A 6 -32.99 -38.57 -0.63
N ASP A 7 -32.88 -37.28 -0.52
CA ASP A 7 -33.31 -36.39 0.58
C ASP A 7 -32.58 -36.47 1.94
N ASN A 8 -32.42 -35.25 2.41
CA ASN A 8 -32.09 -34.78 3.76
C ASN A 8 -30.62 -34.56 4.05
N ASP A 9 -30.20 -33.28 3.98
CA ASP A 9 -29.89 -32.54 5.20
C ASP A 9 -29.53 -31.07 4.84
N ALA A 10 -30.59 -30.29 4.77
CA ALA A 10 -30.52 -28.85 4.96
C ALA A 10 -30.79 -28.60 6.45
N GLU A 11 -29.74 -28.44 7.23
CA GLU A 11 -29.76 -27.74 8.53
C GLU A 11 -28.38 -27.88 9.17
N ASN A 12 -27.84 -26.74 9.58
CA ASN A 12 -26.67 -26.53 10.45
C ASN A 12 -25.42 -25.93 9.80
N ASN A 13 -25.51 -24.64 9.61
CA ASN A 13 -24.35 -23.75 9.79
C ASN A 13 -24.79 -22.37 10.31
N ASN A 14 -25.35 -22.38 11.51
CA ASN A 14 -25.47 -21.21 12.39
C ASN A 14 -24.85 -21.60 13.73
N PHE A 15 -23.55 -21.47 13.86
CA PHE A 15 -22.87 -21.47 15.17
C PHE A 15 -21.58 -20.66 15.01
N LEU A 16 -21.60 -19.49 15.60
CA LEU A 16 -20.49 -18.85 16.31
C LEU A 16 -20.81 -17.39 16.64
N TYR A 17 -21.83 -17.20 17.48
CA TYR A 17 -21.89 -16.07 18.42
C TYR A 17 -22.62 -16.58 19.66
N GLY A 18 -21.84 -17.21 20.53
CA GLY A 18 -22.26 -17.64 21.86
C GLY A 18 -21.64 -16.73 22.92
N SER A 19 -22.51 -16.02 23.60
CA SER A 19 -22.23 -15.29 24.84
C SER A 19 -21.71 -16.26 25.91
N ILE A 20 -20.52 -16.00 26.44
CA ILE A 20 -19.99 -16.67 27.63
C ILE A 20 -20.42 -15.85 28.85
N THR A 21 -21.33 -16.45 29.61
CA THR A 21 -21.70 -16.05 30.97
C THR A 21 -20.57 -16.33 31.95
N ARG A 22 -20.32 -15.39 32.79
CA ARG A 22 -19.37 -15.37 33.90
C ARG A 22 -19.79 -16.40 34.96
N THR A 23 -18.87 -17.28 35.31
CA THR A 23 -18.96 -18.09 36.58
C THR A 23 -17.83 -17.60 37.48
N GLU A 24 -18.23 -17.20 38.70
CA GLU A 24 -17.35 -16.77 39.78
C GLU A 24 -16.53 -17.95 40.31
N ILE A 25 -15.25 -17.74 40.51
CA ILE A 25 -14.43 -18.54 41.44
C ILE A 25 -13.74 -17.54 42.37
N ILE A 26 -14.11 -17.63 43.63
CA ILE A 26 -13.49 -16.98 44.78
C ILE A 26 -12.31 -17.86 45.20
N GLU A 27 -11.11 -17.30 45.29
CA GLU A 27 -10.06 -17.83 46.16
C GLU A 27 -9.30 -16.69 46.83
N GLU A 28 -9.19 -16.83 48.14
CA GLU A 28 -8.58 -15.95 49.14
C GLU A 28 -7.06 -15.90 49.02
N GLY A 29 -6.48 -14.76 49.43
CA GLY A 29 -5.16 -14.90 49.99
C GLY A 29 -4.25 -13.69 49.99
N VAL A 30 -4.14 -13.09 51.17
CA VAL A 30 -2.95 -12.45 51.75
C VAL A 30 -2.67 -10.98 51.39
N VAL A 31 -3.03 -10.16 52.36
CA VAL A 31 -2.56 -8.78 52.61
C VAL A 31 -1.14 -8.82 53.13
N VAL A 32 -0.26 -8.00 52.58
CA VAL A 32 0.94 -7.53 53.27
C VAL A 32 0.95 -6.01 53.10
N ASP A 33 0.75 -5.33 54.23
CA ASP A 33 1.02 -3.91 54.44
C ASP A 33 2.52 -3.69 54.43
N ASP A 34 2.99 -2.60 53.86
CA ASP A 34 4.16 -1.89 54.34
C ASP A 34 3.99 -0.39 54.01
N ASP A 35 4.11 0.34 55.12
CA ASP A 35 4.01 1.77 55.35
C ASP A 35 5.22 2.59 54.85
N ASP A 36 4.98 3.91 54.94
CA ASP A 36 5.93 5.03 55.06
C ASP A 36 6.20 5.84 53.77
N ASP A 37 6.01 7.11 53.67
CA ASP A 37 6.19 8.30 54.49
C ASP A 37 5.74 9.59 53.75
N ASP A 38 5.05 10.43 54.51
CA ASP A 38 5.04 11.88 54.58
C ASP A 38 5.47 12.82 53.45
N ASN A 39 4.55 13.70 53.05
CA ASN A 39 4.75 15.15 53.26
C ASN A 39 3.50 15.99 52.98
N ASN A 40 2.99 16.59 54.07
CA ASN A 40 1.99 17.63 54.13
C ASN A 40 2.48 18.96 53.53
N ILE A 41 1.63 19.57 52.67
CA ILE A 41 1.52 21.03 52.59
C ILE A 41 0.03 21.39 52.43
N ALA A 42 -0.52 22.04 53.45
CA ALA A 42 -1.85 22.63 53.52
C ALA A 42 -1.86 24.02 52.90
N ILE A 43 -2.91 24.37 52.14
CA ILE A 43 -3.32 25.76 51.86
C ILE A 43 -4.85 25.83 51.90
N PRO A 44 -5.46 26.95 52.40
CA PRO A 44 -6.71 26.98 53.14
C PRO A 44 -7.96 27.23 52.30
N ALA A 45 -9.10 26.86 52.92
CA ALA A 45 -10.44 27.11 52.47
C ALA A 45 -10.82 28.61 52.50
N ASN A 46 -11.56 29.09 51.51
CA ASN A 46 -12.32 30.30 51.58
C ASN A 46 -13.80 30.01 51.27
N GLU A 47 -14.63 30.35 52.25
CA GLU A 47 -16.07 30.36 52.26
C GLU A 47 -16.62 31.37 51.25
N PHE A 48 -17.70 31.01 50.56
CA PHE A 48 -18.69 32.00 50.10
C PHE A 48 -20.11 31.46 50.31
N THR A 49 -20.88 32.34 50.98
CA THR A 49 -22.20 32.21 51.52
C THR A 49 -23.30 32.12 50.47
N VAL A 50 -24.36 31.41 50.89
CA VAL A 50 -25.67 31.26 50.24
C VAL A 50 -26.53 32.51 50.50
N ASP A 51 -27.20 33.05 49.49
CA ASP A 51 -28.34 33.94 49.65
C ASP A 51 -29.59 33.34 48.99
N ASN A 52 -30.66 33.26 49.86
CA ASN A 52 -32.03 32.86 49.57
C ASN A 52 -32.88 34.07 49.13
N ALA A 53 -33.74 33.90 48.12
CA ALA A 53 -34.97 34.67 47.99
C ALA A 53 -36.05 33.98 47.14
N PRO A 54 -37.32 34.23 47.28
CA PRO A 54 -38.38 33.24 47.28
C PRO A 54 -39.31 33.27 46.06
N LEU A 55 -40.15 32.20 46.01
CA LEU A 55 -41.23 31.93 45.04
C LEU A 55 -42.44 32.91 45.23
N PRO A 56 -43.26 33.11 44.20
CA PRO A 56 -44.70 33.38 44.38
C PRO A 56 -45.57 32.23 43.82
N GLN A 57 -46.64 32.00 44.63
CA GLN A 57 -47.79 31.13 44.36
C GLN A 57 -48.78 31.85 43.43
N ASP A 58 -49.57 31.05 42.75
CA ASP A 58 -51.01 31.05 42.65
C ASP A 58 -51.63 30.70 41.29
N ALA A 59 -52.61 29.84 41.43
CA ALA A 59 -53.95 29.66 40.89
C ALA A 59 -54.02 28.99 39.47
N GLY A 60 -54.67 27.88 39.29
CA GLY A 60 -55.95 27.38 39.73
C GLY A 60 -56.76 26.94 38.54
N THR A 61 -57.45 25.80 38.66
CA THR A 61 -58.67 25.30 38.00
C THR A 61 -58.53 24.35 36.78
N SER A 62 -58.90 23.15 37.08
CA SER A 62 -60.05 22.28 36.77
C SER A 62 -60.02 21.36 35.54
N LEU A 63 -60.09 20.07 35.88
CA LEU A 63 -60.96 18.99 35.35
C LEU A 63 -60.97 18.64 33.85
N GLN A 64 -60.45 17.44 33.45
CA GLN A 64 -61.32 16.28 33.13
C GLN A 64 -60.51 15.00 32.82
N ARG A 65 -61.07 13.86 33.26
CA ARG A 65 -60.63 12.45 33.14
C ARG A 65 -60.73 11.94 31.70
N SER A 66 -59.87 11.09 31.21
CA SER A 66 -59.62 9.63 31.36
C SER A 66 -59.00 9.06 30.06
N PRO A 67 -58.62 7.78 29.89
CA PRO A 67 -57.54 7.05 30.54
C PRO A 67 -56.56 6.38 29.54
N SER A 68 -55.44 5.89 30.12
CA SER A 68 -54.61 4.76 29.70
C SER A 68 -53.83 4.84 28.39
N LEU A 69 -52.52 4.96 28.56
CA LEU A 69 -51.54 4.10 27.92
C LEU A 69 -50.19 4.24 28.66
N VAL A 70 -49.73 3.11 29.17
CA VAL A 70 -48.47 2.94 29.89
C VAL A 70 -47.31 3.14 28.92
N HIS A 71 -46.51 4.19 29.12
CA HIS A 71 -45.18 4.30 28.54
C HIS A 71 -44.16 4.44 29.67
N HIS A 72 -43.33 3.43 29.80
CA HIS A 72 -42.13 3.43 30.61
C HIS A 72 -41.18 4.55 30.17
N HIS A 73 -41.06 5.60 30.94
CA HIS A 73 -39.96 6.55 30.85
C HIS A 73 -38.77 6.00 31.65
N HIS A 74 -37.74 5.55 30.96
CA HIS A 74 -36.41 5.41 31.52
C HIS A 74 -35.78 6.78 31.67
N GLN A 75 -35.69 7.26 32.92
CA GLN A 75 -34.85 8.41 33.27
C GLN A 75 -33.37 7.99 33.15
N HIS A 76 -32.67 8.50 32.14
CA HIS A 76 -31.22 8.50 32.09
C HIS A 76 -30.66 9.52 33.09
N HIS A 77 -30.22 9.05 34.26
CA HIS A 77 -29.30 9.78 35.10
C HIS A 77 -27.94 9.88 34.37
N GLN A 78 -27.63 11.08 33.85
CA GLN A 78 -26.26 11.41 33.48
C GLN A 78 -25.40 11.50 34.75
N ARG A 79 -24.70 10.41 35.08
CA ARG A 79 -23.55 10.44 35.98
C ARG A 79 -22.40 11.05 35.19
N GLN A 80 -22.01 12.28 35.51
CA GLN A 80 -20.71 12.83 35.18
C GLN A 80 -19.63 11.92 35.79
N GLN A 81 -19.03 11.06 35.00
CA GLN A 81 -17.83 10.33 35.40
C GLN A 81 -16.64 11.26 35.26
N HIS A 82 -16.04 11.64 36.35
CA HIS A 82 -14.68 12.18 36.39
C HIS A 82 -13.73 11.17 35.73
N PRO A 83 -12.76 11.60 34.91
CA PRO A 83 -11.78 10.69 34.36
C PRO A 83 -10.78 10.29 35.46
N HIS A 84 -11.04 9.16 36.10
CA HIS A 84 -10.01 8.49 36.88
C HIS A 84 -8.88 8.07 35.93
N LYS A 85 -7.68 8.60 36.16
CA LYS A 85 -6.44 8.09 35.57
C LYS A 85 -6.18 6.69 36.10
N HIS A 86 -6.77 5.67 35.47
CA HIS A 86 -6.33 4.30 35.64
C HIS A 86 -5.08 4.08 34.79
N HIS A 87 -3.91 4.07 35.43
CA HIS A 87 -2.76 3.38 34.87
C HIS A 87 -3.10 1.87 34.89
N HIS A 88 -3.62 1.36 33.77
CA HIS A 88 -3.73 -0.07 33.58
C HIS A 88 -2.29 -0.63 33.44
N HIS A 89 -1.80 -1.29 34.50
CA HIS A 89 -0.76 -2.26 34.37
C HIS A 89 -1.38 -3.46 33.63
N HIS A 90 -1.15 -3.55 32.31
CA HIS A 90 -1.52 -4.72 31.56
C HIS A 90 -0.73 -5.91 32.11
N THR A 91 -1.39 -6.97 32.48
CA THR A 91 -0.74 -8.21 32.91
C THR A 91 -0.03 -8.84 31.70
N ILE A 92 1.04 -9.60 31.94
CA ILE A 92 1.81 -10.30 30.87
C ILE A 92 0.87 -11.17 30.02
N ALA A 93 -0.21 -11.72 30.60
CA ALA A 93 -1.22 -12.51 29.89
C ALA A 93 -2.08 -11.64 28.94
N GLU A 94 -2.44 -10.42 29.32
CA GLU A 94 -3.18 -9.47 28.47
C GLU A 94 -2.30 -8.97 27.30
N GLU A 95 -1.03 -8.70 27.54
CA GLU A 95 -0.07 -8.35 26.49
C GLU A 95 0.14 -9.51 25.50
N GLY A 96 0.23 -10.75 25.99
CA GLY A 96 0.34 -11.94 25.16
C GLY A 96 -0.91 -12.20 24.29
N LEU A 97 -2.10 -11.91 24.80
CA LEU A 97 -3.35 -12.01 24.05
C LEU A 97 -3.42 -10.94 22.96
N LEU A 98 -3.07 -9.70 23.30
CA LEU A 98 -3.01 -8.60 22.34
C LEU A 98 -2.00 -8.89 21.22
N LEU A 99 -0.85 -9.50 21.55
CA LEU A 99 0.16 -9.93 20.57
C LEU A 99 -0.43 -10.90 19.56
N LYS A 100 -1.09 -11.94 20.03
CA LYS A 100 -1.69 -12.97 19.18
C LYS A 100 -2.76 -12.39 18.26
N ASP A 101 -3.65 -11.56 18.80
CA ASP A 101 -4.76 -10.99 18.05
C ASP A 101 -4.27 -10.00 16.99
N GLU A 102 -3.30 -9.15 17.32
CA GLU A 102 -2.74 -8.20 16.36
C GLU A 102 -1.88 -8.89 15.28
N LEU A 103 -1.14 -9.95 15.66
CA LEU A 103 -0.37 -10.75 14.70
C LEU A 103 -1.30 -11.45 13.71
N LEU A 104 -2.37 -12.10 14.19
CA LEU A 104 -3.36 -12.75 13.33
C LEU A 104 -4.06 -11.75 12.41
N ALA A 105 -4.44 -10.58 12.95
CA ALA A 105 -5.05 -9.51 12.15
C ALA A 105 -4.10 -8.96 11.09
N MET A 106 -2.81 -8.82 11.40
CA MET A 106 -1.80 -8.37 10.44
C MET A 106 -1.53 -9.41 9.35
N ILE A 107 -1.38 -10.68 9.72
CA ILE A 107 -1.17 -11.77 8.75
C ILE A 107 -2.40 -11.97 7.87
N SER A 108 -3.62 -11.94 8.44
CA SER A 108 -4.87 -12.08 7.68
C SER A 108 -5.07 -10.96 6.65
N LEU A 109 -4.51 -9.78 6.90
CA LEU A 109 -4.49 -8.67 5.96
C LEU A 109 -3.32 -8.79 4.97
N ALA A 110 -2.12 -9.16 5.44
CA ALA A 110 -0.92 -9.21 4.62
C ALA A 110 -1.02 -10.26 3.50
N ILE A 111 -1.50 -11.47 3.80
CA ILE A 111 -1.58 -12.57 2.81
C ILE A 111 -2.39 -12.19 1.57
N PRO A 112 -3.66 -11.72 1.66
CA PRO A 112 -4.41 -11.36 0.46
C PRO A 112 -3.86 -10.11 -0.23
N VAL A 113 -3.23 -9.18 0.49
CA VAL A 113 -2.55 -8.02 -0.10
C VAL A 113 -1.34 -8.46 -0.91
N ILE A 114 -0.48 -9.35 -0.36
CA ILE A 114 0.65 -9.96 -1.08
C ILE A 114 0.14 -10.70 -2.33
N ALA A 115 -0.90 -11.52 -2.19
CA ALA A 115 -1.47 -12.26 -3.31
C ALA A 115 -1.96 -11.31 -4.42
N THR A 116 -2.60 -10.20 -4.06
CA THR A 116 -3.03 -9.17 -5.03
C THR A 116 -1.85 -8.58 -5.78
N TYR A 117 -0.80 -8.16 -5.07
CA TYR A 117 0.40 -7.58 -5.71
C TYR A 117 1.14 -8.58 -6.59
N LEU A 118 1.27 -9.86 -6.18
CA LEU A 118 1.85 -10.91 -7.00
C LEU A 118 1.05 -11.10 -8.30
N LEU A 119 -0.29 -11.11 -8.19
CA LEU A 119 -1.17 -11.20 -9.37
C LEU A 119 -1.04 -9.97 -10.29
N GLU A 120 -0.83 -8.78 -9.75
CA GLU A 120 -0.68 -7.54 -10.52
C GLU A 120 0.65 -7.46 -11.31
N VAL A 121 1.67 -8.23 -10.94
CA VAL A 121 2.93 -8.34 -11.71
C VAL A 121 2.76 -9.24 -12.93
N ILE A 122 1.93 -10.28 -12.84
CA ILE A 122 1.76 -11.30 -13.90
C ILE A 122 1.39 -10.71 -15.27
N PRO A 123 0.48 -9.73 -15.42
CA PRO A 123 0.15 -9.13 -16.72
C PRO A 123 1.35 -8.52 -17.44
N SER A 124 2.32 -7.96 -16.72
CA SER A 124 3.56 -7.45 -17.34
C SER A 124 4.40 -8.57 -17.94
N ILE A 125 4.53 -9.68 -17.21
CA ILE A 125 5.25 -10.88 -17.68
C ILE A 125 4.53 -11.48 -18.89
N ILE A 126 3.20 -11.63 -18.82
CA ILE A 126 2.40 -12.17 -19.95
C ILE A 126 2.58 -11.31 -21.18
N THR A 127 2.58 -9.98 -21.06
CA THR A 127 2.77 -9.06 -22.18
C THR A 127 4.10 -9.31 -22.90
N ILE A 128 5.20 -9.41 -22.17
CA ILE A 128 6.53 -9.67 -22.72
C ILE A 128 6.60 -11.08 -23.38
N VAL A 129 6.05 -12.09 -22.70
CA VAL A 129 6.03 -13.47 -23.21
C VAL A 129 5.19 -13.58 -24.49
N LEU A 130 4.06 -12.89 -24.59
CA LEU A 130 3.22 -12.91 -25.78
C LEU A 130 3.92 -12.27 -26.98
N VAL A 131 4.58 -11.14 -26.79
CA VAL A 131 5.36 -10.48 -27.83
C VAL A 131 6.55 -11.37 -28.24
N GLY A 132 7.31 -11.93 -27.28
CA GLY A 132 8.45 -12.80 -27.55
C GLY A 132 8.10 -14.08 -28.31
N ARG A 133 6.94 -14.69 -28.03
CA ARG A 133 6.50 -15.90 -28.76
C ARG A 133 6.10 -15.64 -30.21
N MET A 134 5.63 -14.45 -30.54
CA MET A 134 5.39 -14.09 -31.95
C MET A 134 6.67 -14.05 -32.73
N THR A 135 7.75 -13.55 -32.13
CA THR A 135 9.06 -13.49 -32.77
C THR A 135 9.59 -14.89 -33.17
N THR A 136 9.37 -15.89 -32.29
CA THR A 136 9.82 -17.27 -32.56
C THR A 136 8.93 -18.03 -33.56
N ASN A 137 7.63 -17.75 -33.65
CA ASN A 137 6.73 -18.46 -34.56
C ASN A 137 6.81 -17.96 -36.02
N ASN A 138 7.20 -16.72 -36.24
CA ASN A 138 7.42 -16.17 -37.58
C ASN A 138 8.80 -16.50 -38.15
N GLY A 139 9.75 -16.98 -37.31
CA GLY A 139 11.13 -17.32 -37.68
C GLY A 139 11.32 -18.63 -38.47
N SER A 140 10.25 -19.13 -39.12
CA SER A 140 10.39 -20.26 -40.07
C SER A 140 10.70 -19.82 -41.50
N THR A 141 10.80 -18.52 -41.77
CA THR A 141 11.27 -17.95 -43.04
C THR A 141 12.68 -17.37 -42.84
N THR A 142 13.56 -17.72 -43.74
CA THR A 142 15.03 -17.50 -43.75
C THR A 142 15.42 -16.03 -44.03
N ASP A 143 14.60 -15.05 -43.64
CA ASP A 143 14.88 -13.65 -43.94
C ASP A 143 15.37 -12.94 -42.66
N ASP A 144 16.63 -12.54 -42.64
CA ASP A 144 17.30 -11.79 -41.56
C ASP A 144 16.54 -10.50 -41.17
N GLU A 145 15.69 -9.95 -42.06
CA GLU A 145 14.86 -8.77 -41.82
C GLU A 145 13.68 -9.07 -40.87
N ASP A 146 13.08 -10.24 -40.91
CA ASP A 146 11.96 -10.62 -40.03
C ASP A 146 12.44 -10.84 -38.59
N ASP A 147 13.63 -11.40 -38.40
CA ASP A 147 14.25 -11.56 -37.08
C ASP A 147 14.63 -10.20 -36.46
N ALA A 148 15.18 -9.29 -37.27
CA ALA A 148 15.49 -7.92 -36.80
C ALA A 148 14.23 -7.12 -36.39
N ASN A 149 13.15 -7.24 -37.17
CA ASN A 149 11.86 -6.59 -36.83
C ASN A 149 11.23 -7.20 -35.55
N SER A 150 11.36 -8.49 -35.41
CA SER A 150 10.86 -9.23 -34.26
C SER A 150 11.56 -8.82 -32.98
N LYS A 151 12.88 -8.70 -32.99
CA LYS A 151 13.68 -8.19 -31.87
C LYS A 151 13.31 -6.73 -31.56
N LEU A 152 13.15 -5.89 -32.58
CA LEU A 152 12.73 -4.50 -32.43
C LEU A 152 11.39 -4.37 -31.71
N HIS A 153 10.39 -5.21 -32.04
CA HIS A 153 9.08 -5.17 -31.37
C HIS A 153 9.17 -5.62 -29.91
N LEU A 154 10.00 -6.61 -29.58
CA LEU A 154 10.20 -7.04 -28.20
C LEU A 154 10.86 -5.96 -27.36
N ASP A 155 11.94 -5.35 -27.89
CA ASP A 155 12.66 -4.26 -27.22
C ASP A 155 11.75 -3.03 -27.05
N ALA A 156 10.95 -2.70 -28.07
CA ALA A 156 9.97 -1.61 -28.01
C ALA A 156 8.88 -1.86 -26.98
N ALA A 157 8.35 -3.10 -26.89
CA ALA A 157 7.36 -3.44 -25.89
C ALA A 157 7.92 -3.37 -24.46
N ALA A 158 9.15 -3.86 -24.23
CA ALA A 158 9.82 -3.80 -22.94
C ALA A 158 10.05 -2.33 -22.50
N LEU A 159 10.56 -1.52 -23.41
CA LEU A 159 10.80 -0.08 -23.19
C LEU A 159 9.48 0.68 -22.93
N ALA A 160 8.43 0.36 -23.69
CA ALA A 160 7.10 0.94 -23.51
C ALA A 160 6.52 0.63 -22.14
N VAL A 161 6.60 -0.63 -21.69
CA VAL A 161 6.14 -1.07 -20.36
C VAL A 161 6.92 -0.36 -19.26
N MET A 162 8.24 -0.24 -19.37
CA MET A 162 9.11 0.46 -18.44
C MET A 162 8.70 1.93 -18.31
N TYR A 163 8.63 2.65 -19.44
CA TYR A 163 8.26 4.06 -19.48
C TYR A 163 6.84 4.31 -18.92
N PHE A 164 5.88 3.46 -19.29
CA PHE A 164 4.51 3.50 -18.77
C PHE A 164 4.48 3.29 -17.25
N ASN A 165 5.28 2.38 -16.72
CA ASN A 165 5.34 2.13 -15.27
C ASN A 165 5.91 3.35 -14.52
N ILE A 166 6.98 3.97 -15.01
CA ILE A 166 7.59 5.13 -14.34
C ILE A 166 6.70 6.36 -14.44
N VAL A 167 6.27 6.74 -15.65
CA VAL A 167 5.54 7.99 -15.87
C VAL A 167 4.07 7.83 -15.47
N GLY A 168 3.42 6.73 -15.87
CA GLY A 168 2.01 6.49 -15.63
C GLY A 168 1.75 5.96 -14.24
N MET A 169 2.31 4.78 -13.95
CA MET A 169 1.98 4.06 -12.73
C MET A 169 2.57 4.70 -11.46
N ALA A 170 3.88 4.98 -11.42
CA ALA A 170 4.52 5.53 -10.23
C ALA A 170 3.92 6.91 -9.84
N THR A 171 3.57 7.74 -10.84
CA THR A 171 2.94 9.04 -10.59
C THR A 171 1.56 8.88 -9.94
N GLY A 172 0.69 8.05 -10.51
CA GLY A 172 -0.67 7.88 -10.01
C GLY A 172 -0.73 7.11 -8.69
N LEU A 173 -0.06 5.97 -8.61
CA LEU A 173 0.02 5.17 -7.40
C LEU A 173 0.65 5.96 -6.25
N GLY A 174 1.70 6.72 -6.54
CA GLY A 174 2.38 7.54 -5.56
C GLY A 174 1.49 8.66 -5.00
N LEU A 175 0.75 9.38 -5.84
CA LEU A 175 -0.22 10.39 -5.39
C LEU A 175 -1.33 9.77 -4.52
N LEU A 176 -1.81 8.60 -4.89
CA LEU A 176 -2.85 7.88 -4.15
C LEU A 176 -2.38 7.33 -2.79
N THR A 177 -1.06 7.32 -2.50
CA THR A 177 -0.56 7.01 -1.15
C THR A 177 -1.05 7.99 -0.08
N ALA A 178 -1.55 9.17 -0.46
CA ALA A 178 -2.25 10.06 0.46
C ALA A 178 -3.46 9.38 1.12
N LEU A 179 -4.18 8.51 0.39
CA LEU A 179 -5.31 7.76 0.91
C LEU A 179 -4.87 6.71 1.95
N ASP A 180 -3.65 6.17 1.87
CA ASP A 180 -3.10 5.24 2.86
C ASP A 180 -3.10 5.86 4.27
N THR A 181 -2.75 7.16 4.36
CA THR A 181 -2.77 7.91 5.63
C THR A 181 -4.18 8.34 6.01
N LEU A 182 -4.90 8.94 5.04
CA LEU A 182 -6.17 9.63 5.32
C LEU A 182 -7.31 8.65 5.59
N CYS A 183 -7.43 7.57 4.79
CA CYS A 183 -8.48 6.59 4.95
C CYS A 183 -8.24 5.68 6.17
N ALA A 184 -7.00 5.24 6.42
CA ALA A 184 -6.69 4.44 7.60
C ALA A 184 -7.00 5.23 8.90
N SER A 185 -6.55 6.48 9.00
CA SER A 185 -6.86 7.32 10.17
C SER A 185 -8.36 7.59 10.33
N ALA A 186 -9.09 7.83 9.21
CA ALA A 186 -10.52 8.08 9.24
C ALA A 186 -11.33 6.83 9.63
N HIS A 187 -10.94 5.65 9.13
CA HIS A 187 -11.55 4.40 9.53
C HIS A 187 -11.34 4.12 11.02
N GLY A 188 -10.11 4.27 11.53
CA GLY A 188 -9.80 4.10 12.94
C GLY A 188 -10.58 5.05 13.85
N ALA A 189 -10.86 6.27 13.39
CA ALA A 189 -11.70 7.25 14.08
C ALA A 189 -13.21 7.04 13.89
N ASN A 190 -13.62 5.97 13.19
CA ASN A 190 -15.01 5.66 12.84
C ASN A 190 -15.73 6.81 12.08
N GLN A 191 -15.04 7.37 11.07
CA GLN A 191 -15.55 8.48 10.25
C GLN A 191 -15.63 8.11 8.75
N PRO A 192 -16.56 7.23 8.35
CA PRO A 192 -16.67 6.77 6.96
C PRO A 192 -17.03 7.89 5.98
N THR A 193 -17.81 8.89 6.42
CA THR A 193 -18.14 10.07 5.61
C THR A 193 -16.90 10.84 5.18
N LYS A 194 -15.87 10.95 6.04
CA LYS A 194 -14.59 11.58 5.68
C LYS A 194 -13.77 10.74 4.70
N MET A 195 -13.87 9.42 4.77
CA MET A 195 -13.26 8.57 3.74
C MET A 195 -13.85 8.88 2.37
N GLY A 196 -15.17 9.11 2.28
CA GLY A 196 -15.84 9.56 1.06
C GLY A 196 -15.35 10.92 0.56
N GLN A 197 -15.17 11.90 1.45
CA GLN A 197 -14.61 13.21 1.11
C GLN A 197 -13.18 13.08 0.55
N TYR A 198 -12.32 12.26 1.18
CA TYR A 198 -10.95 12.03 0.71
C TYR A 198 -10.92 11.29 -0.64
N LEU A 199 -11.81 10.32 -0.84
CA LEU A 199 -11.97 9.64 -2.12
C LEU A 199 -12.36 10.63 -3.23
N LEU A 200 -13.34 11.50 -2.97
CA LEU A 200 -13.76 12.51 -3.96
C LEU A 200 -12.64 13.53 -4.27
N THR A 201 -11.90 13.96 -3.23
CA THR A 201 -10.72 14.83 -3.41
C THR A 201 -9.67 14.12 -4.27
N SER A 202 -9.43 12.83 -4.02
CA SER A 202 -8.47 12.05 -4.81
C SER A 202 -8.91 11.91 -6.26
N ILE A 203 -10.18 11.64 -6.54
CA ILE A 203 -10.73 11.56 -7.91
C ILE A 203 -10.49 12.88 -8.65
N PHE A 204 -10.78 14.01 -8.00
CA PHE A 204 -10.56 15.32 -8.62
C PHE A 204 -9.07 15.57 -8.96
N VAL A 205 -8.16 15.27 -8.03
CA VAL A 205 -6.71 15.40 -8.26
C VAL A 205 -6.25 14.43 -9.35
N MET A 206 -6.75 13.19 -9.33
CA MET A 206 -6.37 12.17 -10.31
C MET A 206 -6.85 12.48 -11.73
N VAL A 207 -8.00 13.15 -11.90
CA VAL A 207 -8.46 13.62 -13.22
C VAL A 207 -7.47 14.67 -13.79
N ILE A 208 -6.99 15.60 -12.97
CA ILE A 208 -5.98 16.57 -13.39
C ILE A 208 -4.66 15.85 -13.71
N THR A 209 -4.24 14.95 -12.85
CA THR A 209 -3.01 14.16 -13.05
C THR A 209 -3.09 13.34 -14.34
N LEU A 210 -4.26 12.73 -14.62
CA LEU A 210 -4.49 11.96 -15.84
C LEU A 210 -4.29 12.81 -17.11
N CYS A 211 -4.73 14.06 -17.11
CA CYS A 211 -4.50 14.98 -18.24
C CYS A 211 -3.00 15.23 -18.45
N VAL A 212 -2.25 15.48 -17.36
CA VAL A 212 -0.80 15.74 -17.44
C VAL A 212 -0.04 14.47 -17.85
N VAL A 213 -0.28 13.37 -17.16
CA VAL A 213 0.37 12.09 -17.43
C VAL A 213 0.02 11.58 -18.82
N GLY A 214 -1.27 11.69 -19.21
CA GLY A 214 -1.73 11.31 -20.55
C GLY A 214 -1.03 12.09 -21.65
N MET A 215 -0.80 13.41 -21.46
CA MET A 215 -0.04 14.24 -22.40
C MET A 215 1.41 13.76 -22.50
N VAL A 216 2.08 13.52 -21.37
CA VAL A 216 3.48 13.04 -21.35
C VAL A 216 3.59 11.67 -22.02
N LEU A 217 2.66 10.75 -21.75
CA LEU A 217 2.65 9.41 -22.36
C LEU A 217 2.31 9.43 -23.84
N TYR A 218 1.44 10.32 -24.29
CA TYR A 218 1.16 10.51 -25.72
C TYR A 218 2.40 10.95 -26.51
N HIS A 219 3.31 11.70 -25.88
CA HIS A 219 4.60 12.11 -26.46
C HIS A 219 5.77 11.16 -26.11
N THR A 220 5.47 9.88 -25.82
CA THR A 220 6.51 8.89 -25.48
C THR A 220 7.60 8.79 -26.56
N SER A 221 7.22 8.74 -27.83
CA SER A 221 8.18 8.65 -28.94
C SER A 221 9.18 9.83 -28.93
N ASP A 222 8.66 11.06 -28.79
CA ASP A 222 9.49 12.26 -28.78
C ASP A 222 10.42 12.29 -27.55
N ALA A 223 9.88 11.89 -26.38
CA ALA A 223 10.65 11.81 -25.14
C ALA A 223 11.79 10.78 -25.25
N LEU A 224 11.54 9.60 -25.80
CA LEU A 224 12.56 8.57 -25.95
C LEU A 224 13.65 8.95 -26.95
N VAL A 225 13.31 9.64 -28.03
CA VAL A 225 14.28 10.21 -28.97
C VAL A 225 15.15 11.27 -28.29
N LEU A 226 14.56 12.12 -27.43
CA LEU A 226 15.30 13.12 -26.65
C LEU A 226 16.32 12.46 -25.69
N PHE A 227 16.03 11.27 -25.19
CA PHE A 227 16.96 10.47 -24.38
C PHE A 227 18.03 9.73 -25.22
N GLY A 228 18.05 9.92 -26.55
CA GLY A 228 19.10 9.39 -27.43
C GLY A 228 18.80 8.01 -28.03
N LEU A 229 17.56 7.51 -27.91
CA LEU A 229 17.15 6.24 -28.50
C LEU A 229 16.89 6.41 -30.02
N SER A 230 17.06 5.31 -30.78
CA SER A 230 16.81 5.33 -32.23
C SER A 230 15.34 5.66 -32.53
N GLN A 231 15.12 6.40 -33.61
CA GLN A 231 13.76 6.81 -34.04
C GLN A 231 12.83 5.60 -34.25
N SER A 232 13.36 4.50 -34.78
CA SER A 232 12.58 3.27 -35.01
C SER A 232 12.09 2.66 -33.69
N LEU A 233 13.00 2.47 -32.72
CA LEU A 233 12.67 1.92 -31.41
C LEU A 233 11.70 2.82 -30.64
N ALA A 234 11.97 4.13 -30.60
CA ALA A 234 11.14 5.11 -29.91
C ALA A 234 9.72 5.20 -30.50
N SER A 235 9.59 5.16 -31.83
CA SER A 235 8.28 5.20 -32.50
C SER A 235 7.45 3.94 -32.19
N ASN A 236 8.04 2.76 -32.26
CA ASN A 236 7.34 1.51 -31.91
C ASN A 236 6.94 1.47 -30.43
N ALA A 237 7.80 1.92 -29.53
CA ALA A 237 7.49 2.03 -28.11
C ALA A 237 6.34 3.02 -27.86
N GLY A 238 6.34 4.17 -28.54
CA GLY A 238 5.26 5.16 -28.45
C GLY A 238 3.91 4.60 -28.89
N ILE A 239 3.86 3.92 -30.03
CA ILE A 239 2.64 3.24 -30.52
C ILE A 239 2.14 2.22 -29.47
N PHE A 240 3.03 1.44 -28.87
CA PHE A 240 2.64 0.46 -27.85
C PHE A 240 2.04 1.14 -26.60
N VAL A 241 2.62 2.26 -26.15
CA VAL A 241 2.09 3.07 -25.04
C VAL A 241 0.72 3.65 -25.37
N ASP A 242 0.48 4.10 -26.61
CA ASP A 242 -0.81 4.64 -27.05
C ASP A 242 -1.94 3.62 -26.85
N TYR A 243 -1.67 2.34 -27.12
CA TYR A 243 -2.64 1.26 -26.87
C TYR A 243 -2.80 0.93 -25.38
N MET A 244 -1.83 1.28 -24.51
CA MET A 244 -1.95 1.10 -23.06
C MET A 244 -2.63 2.29 -22.37
N LEU A 245 -2.59 3.48 -22.96
CA LEU A 245 -3.09 4.74 -22.39
C LEU A 245 -4.56 4.67 -21.89
N PRO A 246 -5.52 4.06 -22.64
CA PRO A 246 -6.91 3.99 -22.19
C PRO A 246 -7.12 3.21 -20.90
N GLY A 247 -6.17 2.39 -20.47
CA GLY A 247 -6.22 1.63 -19.22
C GLY A 247 -5.95 2.46 -17.97
N ILE A 248 -5.23 3.60 -18.09
CA ILE A 248 -4.79 4.40 -16.93
C ILE A 248 -5.94 4.92 -16.06
N PRO A 249 -7.00 5.52 -16.59
CA PRO A 249 -8.09 6.03 -15.76
C PRO A 249 -8.75 4.92 -14.91
N PHE A 250 -8.84 3.71 -15.45
CA PHE A 250 -9.44 2.58 -14.73
C PHE A 250 -8.52 2.06 -13.63
N ILE A 251 -7.21 2.02 -13.85
CA ILE A 251 -6.29 1.58 -12.81
C ILE A 251 -6.16 2.62 -11.69
N TYR A 252 -6.23 3.91 -11.99
CA TYR A 252 -6.26 4.96 -10.97
C TYR A 252 -7.56 4.89 -10.14
N ALA A 253 -8.70 4.65 -10.79
CA ALA A 253 -9.98 4.45 -10.10
C ALA A 253 -9.97 3.17 -9.23
N TYR A 254 -9.44 2.07 -9.77
CA TYR A 254 -9.23 0.83 -9.02
C TYR A 254 -8.35 1.06 -7.79
N GLU A 255 -7.22 1.72 -7.96
CA GLU A 255 -6.28 1.98 -6.87
C GLU A 255 -6.90 2.83 -5.76
N ALA A 256 -7.67 3.87 -6.11
CA ALA A 256 -8.38 4.68 -5.12
C ALA A 256 -9.38 3.85 -4.30
N LEU A 257 -10.16 2.96 -4.94
CA LEU A 257 -11.08 2.06 -4.25
C LEU A 257 -10.33 0.98 -3.45
N ARG A 258 -9.21 0.48 -3.97
CA ARG A 258 -8.36 -0.47 -3.26
C ARG A 258 -7.88 0.10 -1.93
N LYS A 259 -7.38 1.36 -1.89
CA LYS A 259 -6.96 2.04 -0.66
C LYS A 259 -8.11 2.17 0.35
N LEU A 260 -9.30 2.44 -0.13
CA LEU A 260 -10.49 2.52 0.70
C LEU A 260 -10.85 1.16 1.34
N SER A 261 -10.83 0.09 0.55
CA SER A 261 -11.10 -1.29 1.00
C SER A 261 -10.03 -1.77 1.98
N GLN A 262 -8.75 -1.54 1.65
CA GLN A 262 -7.62 -1.90 2.50
C GLN A 262 -7.68 -1.23 3.88
N ALA A 263 -8.03 0.06 3.94
CA ALA A 263 -8.17 0.79 5.20
C ALA A 263 -9.18 0.14 6.16
N ARG A 264 -10.17 -0.60 5.62
CA ARG A 264 -11.19 -1.36 6.38
C ARG A 264 -10.81 -2.82 6.66
N ASN A 265 -9.65 -3.26 6.22
CA ASN A 265 -9.23 -4.66 6.20
C ASN A 265 -10.09 -5.57 5.27
N GLU A 266 -10.79 -4.99 4.30
CA GLU A 266 -11.60 -5.71 3.31
C GLU A 266 -10.75 -5.96 2.05
N THR A 267 -10.32 -7.20 1.87
CA THR A 267 -9.36 -7.54 0.81
C THR A 267 -9.95 -8.39 -0.31
N THR A 268 -11.09 -9.06 -0.07
CA THR A 268 -11.71 -10.00 -1.02
C THR A 268 -12.01 -9.40 -2.39
N PRO A 269 -12.61 -8.18 -2.53
CA PRO A 269 -12.93 -7.62 -3.84
C PRO A 269 -11.69 -7.34 -4.69
N MET A 270 -10.57 -6.93 -4.06
CA MET A 270 -9.34 -6.63 -4.80
C MET A 270 -8.60 -7.89 -5.27
N VAL A 271 -8.59 -8.97 -4.47
CA VAL A 271 -8.03 -10.26 -4.90
C VAL A 271 -8.79 -10.79 -6.10
N LEU A 272 -10.13 -10.76 -6.05
CA LEU A 272 -10.97 -11.19 -7.17
C LEU A 272 -10.72 -10.35 -8.43
N ALA A 273 -10.58 -9.03 -8.29
CA ALA A 273 -10.27 -8.13 -9.40
C ALA A 273 -8.91 -8.46 -10.03
N ALA A 274 -7.88 -8.73 -9.22
CA ALA A 274 -6.57 -9.10 -9.70
C ALA A 274 -6.58 -10.45 -10.45
N VAL A 275 -7.25 -11.48 -9.91
CA VAL A 275 -7.40 -12.78 -10.59
C VAL A 275 -8.09 -12.63 -11.95
N LEU A 276 -9.22 -11.92 -11.99
CA LEU A 276 -9.96 -11.73 -13.24
C LEU A 276 -9.19 -10.87 -14.24
N SER A 277 -8.43 -9.88 -13.77
CA SER A 277 -7.54 -9.08 -14.63
C SER A 277 -6.49 -9.96 -15.32
N VAL A 278 -5.84 -10.86 -14.58
CA VAL A 278 -4.86 -11.81 -15.15
C VAL A 278 -5.51 -12.71 -16.19
N LEU A 279 -6.70 -13.27 -15.89
CA LEU A 279 -7.41 -14.15 -16.82
C LEU A 279 -7.83 -13.42 -18.09
N VAL A 280 -8.34 -12.20 -17.98
CA VAL A 280 -8.70 -11.36 -19.13
C VAL A 280 -7.47 -10.98 -19.93
N ASN A 281 -6.38 -10.56 -19.28
CA ASN A 281 -5.13 -10.22 -19.96
C ASN A 281 -4.57 -11.43 -20.71
N ALA A 282 -4.48 -12.61 -20.08
CA ALA A 282 -3.96 -13.81 -20.72
C ALA A 282 -4.84 -14.29 -21.88
N GLY A 283 -6.15 -14.38 -21.65
CA GLY A 283 -7.10 -14.87 -22.66
C GLY A 283 -7.23 -13.93 -23.85
N SER A 284 -7.47 -12.63 -23.61
CA SER A 284 -7.55 -11.65 -24.69
C SER A 284 -6.19 -11.46 -25.38
N GLY A 285 -5.07 -11.51 -24.63
CA GLY A 285 -3.74 -11.40 -25.20
C GLY A 285 -3.42 -12.55 -26.17
N TYR A 286 -3.67 -13.77 -25.75
CA TYR A 286 -3.52 -14.93 -26.65
C TYR A 286 -4.37 -14.80 -27.91
N TYR A 287 -5.63 -14.38 -27.77
CA TYR A 287 -6.54 -14.21 -28.92
C TYR A 287 -6.11 -13.05 -29.82
N LEU A 288 -5.85 -11.87 -29.26
CA LEU A 288 -5.54 -10.67 -30.03
C LEU A 288 -4.20 -10.77 -30.76
N VAL A 289 -3.20 -11.40 -30.12
CA VAL A 289 -1.87 -11.57 -30.69
C VAL A 289 -1.88 -12.59 -31.82
N ASN A 290 -2.56 -13.73 -31.69
CA ASN A 290 -2.46 -14.84 -32.63
C ASN A 290 -3.54 -14.86 -33.71
N TYR A 291 -4.72 -14.25 -33.48
CA TYR A 291 -5.89 -14.40 -34.38
C TYR A 291 -6.39 -13.07 -34.93
N THR A 292 -5.73 -11.93 -34.63
CA THR A 292 -6.13 -10.62 -35.18
C THR A 292 -4.97 -9.95 -35.92
N SER A 293 -5.30 -8.91 -36.70
CA SER A 293 -4.31 -8.09 -37.41
C SER A 293 -3.49 -7.17 -36.49
N LEU A 294 -3.79 -7.14 -35.18
CA LEU A 294 -3.05 -6.32 -34.22
C LEU A 294 -1.64 -6.86 -33.98
N GLY A 295 -1.45 -8.18 -34.13
CA GLY A 295 -0.15 -8.79 -33.89
C GLY A 295 0.39 -8.47 -32.48
N TRP A 296 1.65 -8.03 -32.40
CA TRP A 296 2.30 -7.71 -31.13
C TRP A 296 1.60 -6.58 -30.32
N LEU A 297 0.91 -5.66 -30.97
CA LEU A 297 0.09 -4.63 -30.32
C LEU A 297 -1.11 -5.22 -29.57
N GLY A 298 -1.55 -6.41 -29.95
CA GLY A 298 -2.59 -7.16 -29.24
C GLY A 298 -2.24 -7.39 -27.75
N ALA A 299 -0.96 -7.50 -27.43
CA ALA A 299 -0.49 -7.61 -26.03
C ALA A 299 -0.74 -6.32 -25.22
N ALA A 300 -0.54 -5.14 -25.83
CA ALA A 300 -0.84 -3.86 -25.20
C ALA A 300 -2.35 -3.67 -24.96
N VAL A 301 -3.19 -4.03 -25.96
CA VAL A 301 -4.64 -3.99 -25.84
C VAL A 301 -5.13 -4.93 -24.74
N ALA A 302 -4.57 -6.14 -24.67
CA ALA A 302 -4.94 -7.12 -23.65
C ALA A 302 -4.62 -6.62 -22.23
N ARG A 303 -3.46 -5.98 -22.04
CA ARG A 303 -3.09 -5.34 -20.77
C ARG A 303 -4.08 -4.24 -20.39
N THR A 304 -4.48 -3.44 -21.36
CA THR A 304 -5.50 -2.39 -21.18
C THR A 304 -6.84 -2.98 -20.75
N LEU A 305 -7.31 -4.05 -21.40
CA LEU A 305 -8.56 -4.73 -21.02
C LEU A 305 -8.48 -5.32 -19.61
N GLY A 306 -7.34 -5.91 -19.21
CA GLY A 306 -7.10 -6.37 -17.86
C GLY A 306 -7.22 -5.25 -16.82
N ASN A 307 -6.62 -4.09 -17.11
CA ASN A 307 -6.72 -2.91 -16.24
C ASN A 307 -8.14 -2.35 -16.17
N MET A 308 -8.88 -2.33 -17.29
CA MET A 308 -10.24 -1.81 -17.35
C MET A 308 -11.22 -2.59 -16.48
N ILE A 309 -11.05 -3.92 -16.36
CA ILE A 309 -11.97 -4.76 -15.60
C ILE A 309 -11.78 -4.66 -14.08
N MET A 310 -10.60 -4.24 -13.61
CA MET A 310 -10.31 -4.20 -12.17
C MET A 310 -11.23 -3.24 -11.40
N PHE A 311 -11.45 -2.04 -11.93
CA PHE A 311 -12.30 -1.03 -11.30
C PHE A 311 -13.75 -1.50 -11.09
N PRO A 312 -14.50 -1.95 -12.15
CA PRO A 312 -15.88 -2.39 -11.97
C PRO A 312 -16.00 -3.59 -11.02
N ILE A 313 -15.04 -4.52 -11.02
CA ILE A 313 -15.08 -5.69 -10.12
C ILE A 313 -14.95 -5.26 -8.66
N VAL A 314 -13.99 -4.37 -8.33
CA VAL A 314 -13.86 -3.86 -6.96
C VAL A 314 -15.10 -3.07 -6.55
N PHE A 315 -15.61 -2.21 -7.43
CA PHE A 315 -16.81 -1.41 -7.14
C PHE A 315 -18.04 -2.29 -6.88
N ILE A 316 -18.29 -3.28 -7.76
CA ILE A 316 -19.39 -4.25 -7.62
C ILE A 316 -19.17 -5.11 -6.36
N GLY A 317 -17.95 -5.58 -6.12
CA GLY A 317 -17.59 -6.34 -4.93
C GLY A 317 -17.91 -5.58 -3.64
N MET A 318 -17.47 -4.33 -3.53
CA MET A 318 -17.80 -3.46 -2.39
C MET A 318 -19.31 -3.24 -2.23
N TYR A 319 -20.05 -3.08 -3.33
CA TYR A 319 -21.49 -2.87 -3.30
C TYR A 319 -22.23 -4.08 -2.71
N PHE A 320 -21.78 -5.31 -3.01
CA PHE A 320 -22.41 -6.52 -2.49
C PHE A 320 -21.92 -6.91 -1.09
N THR A 321 -20.66 -6.60 -0.74
CA THR A 321 -20.09 -6.99 0.55
C THR A 321 -20.54 -6.06 1.67
N ASP A 322 -20.61 -4.75 1.44
CA ASP A 322 -20.97 -3.77 2.49
C ASP A 322 -21.67 -2.54 1.90
N ARG A 323 -22.92 -2.73 1.59
CA ARG A 323 -23.78 -1.68 1.06
C ARG A 323 -24.00 -0.52 2.05
N GLU A 324 -24.04 -0.81 3.34
CA GLU A 324 -24.25 0.19 4.38
C GLU A 324 -23.05 1.14 4.45
N PHE A 325 -21.84 0.60 4.52
CA PHE A 325 -20.64 1.42 4.48
C PHE A 325 -20.54 2.26 3.21
N LEU A 326 -20.84 1.67 2.06
CA LEU A 326 -20.80 2.41 0.79
C LEU A 326 -21.80 3.57 0.80
N SER A 327 -22.99 3.41 1.42
CA SER A 327 -23.93 4.51 1.59
C SER A 327 -23.41 5.62 2.48
N GLN A 328 -22.68 5.29 3.56
CA GLN A 328 -22.04 6.26 4.45
C GLN A 328 -20.87 6.99 3.78
N VAL A 329 -20.07 6.29 2.98
CA VAL A 329 -19.03 6.89 2.13
C VAL A 329 -19.67 7.84 1.11
N TRP A 330 -20.76 7.40 0.48
CA TRP A 330 -21.48 8.20 -0.50
C TRP A 330 -22.09 9.47 0.10
N ALA A 331 -22.53 9.44 1.36
CA ALA A 331 -22.96 10.63 2.09
C ALA A 331 -21.84 11.68 2.26
N GLY A 332 -20.56 11.23 2.18
CA GLY A 332 -19.39 12.11 2.16
C GLY A 332 -19.06 12.75 0.82
N PHE A 333 -19.79 12.42 -0.26
CA PHE A 333 -19.55 12.98 -1.60
C PHE A 333 -20.12 14.40 -1.73
N GLN A 334 -19.62 15.29 -0.90
CA GLN A 334 -19.97 16.71 -0.92
C GLN A 334 -18.91 17.47 -1.73
N VAL A 335 -19.22 17.75 -3.01
CA VAL A 335 -18.28 18.37 -3.97
C VAL A 335 -17.70 19.68 -3.43
N LYS A 336 -18.54 20.51 -2.79
CA LYS A 336 -18.10 21.81 -2.25
C LYS A 336 -17.03 21.68 -1.16
N GLU A 337 -17.07 20.62 -0.35
CA GLU A 337 -16.11 20.37 0.72
C GLU A 337 -14.84 19.66 0.21
N ALA A 338 -15.01 18.69 -0.70
CA ALA A 338 -13.94 17.89 -1.23
C ALA A 338 -12.99 18.66 -2.17
N ILE A 339 -13.50 19.68 -2.90
CA ILE A 339 -12.73 20.47 -3.88
C ILE A 339 -12.28 21.83 -3.30
N THR A 340 -12.17 21.92 -1.97
CA THR A 340 -11.61 23.12 -1.34
C THR A 340 -10.09 23.16 -1.49
N LYS A 341 -9.52 24.38 -1.57
CA LYS A 341 -8.05 24.56 -1.58
C LYS A 341 -7.39 23.83 -0.41
N GLN A 342 -8.05 23.79 0.74
CA GLN A 342 -7.55 23.13 1.95
C GLN A 342 -7.54 21.59 1.81
N ALA A 343 -8.61 21.00 1.26
CA ALA A 343 -8.70 19.55 1.03
C ALA A 343 -7.66 19.10 -0.01
N ILE A 344 -7.56 19.81 -1.14
CA ILE A 344 -6.59 19.54 -2.19
C ILE A 344 -5.15 19.69 -1.66
N SER A 345 -4.85 20.80 -0.95
CA SER A 345 -3.52 21.00 -0.36
C SER A 345 -3.16 19.90 0.63
N LYS A 346 -4.10 19.46 1.46
CA LYS A 346 -3.90 18.36 2.41
C LYS A 346 -3.59 17.05 1.69
N PHE A 347 -4.31 16.74 0.61
CA PHE A 347 -4.07 15.56 -0.20
C PHE A 347 -2.70 15.64 -0.88
N LEU A 348 -2.38 16.75 -1.54
CA LEU A 348 -1.10 16.93 -2.24
C LEU A 348 0.11 16.96 -1.31
N ASN A 349 -0.02 17.51 -0.11
CA ASN A 349 1.07 17.51 0.89
C ASN A 349 1.47 16.11 1.36
N LEU A 350 0.59 15.13 1.19
CA LEU A 350 0.88 13.71 1.43
C LEU A 350 1.20 12.99 0.11
N GLY A 351 0.39 13.21 -0.93
CA GLY A 351 0.51 12.48 -2.19
C GLY A 351 1.77 12.82 -2.97
N VAL A 352 2.14 14.12 -3.10
CA VAL A 352 3.34 14.50 -3.85
C VAL A 352 4.62 13.92 -3.25
N PRO A 353 4.86 13.98 -1.93
CA PRO A 353 6.00 13.28 -1.35
C PRO A 353 5.94 11.76 -1.53
N GLY A 354 4.75 11.16 -1.44
CA GLY A 354 4.58 9.73 -1.70
C GLY A 354 4.87 9.34 -3.15
N MET A 355 4.51 10.20 -4.10
CA MET A 355 4.88 10.05 -5.51
C MET A 355 6.41 10.15 -5.71
N LEU A 356 7.02 11.17 -5.14
CA LEU A 356 8.47 11.35 -5.24
C LEU A 356 9.23 10.17 -4.62
N GLN A 357 8.72 9.60 -3.53
CA GLN A 357 9.30 8.42 -2.90
C GLN A 357 9.36 7.23 -3.86
N LEU A 358 8.24 6.91 -4.55
CA LEU A 358 8.20 5.83 -5.54
C LEU A 358 9.08 6.12 -6.77
N VAL A 359 9.03 7.36 -7.27
CA VAL A 359 9.86 7.77 -8.41
C VAL A 359 11.35 7.68 -8.09
N PHE A 360 11.76 8.06 -6.89
CA PHE A 360 13.16 7.94 -6.46
C PHE A 360 13.59 6.48 -6.33
N GLU A 361 12.74 5.63 -5.78
CA GLU A 361 13.03 4.22 -5.61
C GLU A 361 13.13 3.51 -6.97
N TRP A 362 12.09 3.57 -7.81
CA TRP A 362 12.09 2.91 -9.12
C TRP A 362 13.13 3.50 -10.06
N GLY A 363 13.28 4.84 -10.07
CA GLY A 363 14.29 5.51 -10.88
C GLY A 363 15.72 5.13 -10.52
N ALA A 364 16.00 4.80 -9.26
CA ALA A 364 17.34 4.35 -8.87
C ALA A 364 17.71 2.99 -9.51
N PHE A 365 16.76 2.06 -9.61
CA PHE A 365 16.99 0.78 -10.28
C PHE A 365 17.20 0.93 -11.78
N GLU A 366 16.48 1.87 -12.41
CA GLU A 366 16.70 2.18 -13.83
C GLU A 366 18.08 2.82 -14.07
N ILE A 367 18.54 3.66 -13.16
CA ILE A 367 19.90 4.22 -13.24
C ILE A 367 20.95 3.09 -13.11
N VAL A 368 20.75 2.11 -12.23
CA VAL A 368 21.65 0.95 -12.13
C VAL A 368 21.67 0.17 -13.45
N ALA A 369 20.49 -0.07 -14.04
CA ALA A 369 20.40 -0.76 -15.33
C ALA A 369 21.13 0.02 -16.45
N LEU A 370 21.03 1.34 -16.49
CA LEU A 370 21.78 2.19 -17.42
C LEU A 370 23.29 2.13 -17.15
N LEU A 371 23.71 2.12 -15.87
CA LEU A 371 25.13 2.01 -15.51
C LEU A 371 25.73 0.66 -15.90
N CYS A 372 24.96 -0.44 -15.90
CA CYS A 372 25.39 -1.73 -16.44
C CYS A 372 25.77 -1.63 -17.92
N GLY A 373 24.98 -0.87 -18.71
CA GLY A 373 25.21 -0.72 -20.16
C GLY A 373 26.43 0.15 -20.54
N ILE A 374 26.98 0.92 -19.61
CA ILE A 374 28.16 1.78 -19.85
C ILE A 374 29.43 1.26 -19.17
N LEU A 375 29.45 -0.01 -18.76
CA LEU A 375 30.67 -0.63 -18.27
C LEU A 375 31.79 -0.60 -19.33
N PRO A 376 33.08 -0.46 -18.93
CA PRO A 376 34.17 -0.20 -19.86
C PRO A 376 34.42 -1.30 -20.91
N ASN A 377 34.04 -2.54 -20.64
CA ASN A 377 34.15 -3.67 -21.54
C ASN A 377 32.79 -4.01 -22.15
N GLU A 378 32.61 -3.90 -23.46
CA GLU A 378 31.32 -4.16 -24.14
C GLU A 378 30.77 -5.56 -23.88
N ALA A 379 31.60 -6.62 -23.91
CA ALA A 379 31.16 -7.97 -23.62
C ALA A 379 30.72 -8.14 -22.16
N GLU A 380 31.41 -7.50 -21.23
CA GLU A 380 31.03 -7.47 -19.81
C GLU A 380 29.74 -6.67 -19.59
N ALA A 381 29.56 -5.56 -20.31
CA ALA A 381 28.35 -4.74 -20.25
C ALA A 381 27.13 -5.52 -20.72
N GLU A 382 27.21 -6.29 -21.81
CA GLU A 382 26.11 -7.10 -22.32
C GLU A 382 25.69 -8.17 -21.28
N ILE A 383 26.66 -8.90 -20.74
CA ILE A 383 26.42 -9.90 -19.69
C ILE A 383 25.87 -9.24 -18.42
N ALA A 384 26.38 -8.08 -18.02
CA ALA A 384 25.94 -7.35 -16.87
C ALA A 384 24.49 -6.88 -16.98
N VAL A 385 24.08 -6.36 -18.14
CA VAL A 385 22.69 -5.96 -18.43
C VAL A 385 21.74 -7.15 -18.32
N GLY A 386 22.12 -8.28 -18.92
CA GLY A 386 21.33 -9.51 -18.85
C GLY A 386 21.22 -10.08 -17.43
N ALA A 387 22.34 -10.16 -16.70
CA ALA A 387 22.35 -10.62 -15.31
C ALA A 387 21.53 -9.70 -14.40
N ASN A 388 21.65 -8.38 -14.58
CA ASN A 388 20.86 -7.38 -13.86
C ASN A 388 19.35 -7.55 -14.14
N ALA A 389 18.96 -7.82 -15.38
CA ALA A 389 17.57 -8.05 -15.75
C ALA A 389 17.00 -9.30 -15.04
N ILE A 390 17.74 -10.41 -14.97
CA ILE A 390 17.37 -11.63 -14.25
C ILE A 390 17.17 -11.33 -12.76
N VAL A 391 18.15 -10.66 -12.12
CA VAL A 391 18.07 -10.31 -10.70
C VAL A 391 16.91 -9.37 -10.41
N ASN A 392 16.65 -8.38 -11.27
CA ASN A 392 15.50 -7.47 -11.12
C ASN A 392 14.15 -8.21 -11.24
N GLN A 393 14.06 -9.25 -12.07
CA GLN A 393 12.83 -10.05 -12.16
C GLN A 393 12.59 -10.85 -10.86
N ILE A 394 13.64 -11.44 -10.28
CA ILE A 394 13.58 -12.12 -8.98
C ILE A 394 13.24 -11.10 -7.88
N TYR A 395 13.87 -9.93 -7.92
CA TYR A 395 13.58 -8.82 -7.00
C TYR A 395 12.11 -8.44 -7.01
N SER A 396 11.53 -8.24 -8.20
CA SER A 396 10.13 -7.82 -8.34
C SER A 396 9.16 -8.76 -7.63
N LEU A 397 9.42 -10.07 -7.66
CA LEU A 397 8.59 -11.07 -6.98
C LEU A 397 8.78 -11.01 -5.46
N LEU A 398 10.01 -10.93 -4.97
CA LEU A 398 10.31 -10.88 -3.54
C LEU A 398 9.82 -9.57 -2.90
N PHE A 399 9.95 -8.46 -3.60
CA PHE A 399 9.49 -7.15 -3.14
C PHE A 399 7.98 -7.12 -2.85
N MET A 400 7.15 -7.92 -3.57
CA MET A 400 5.71 -7.97 -3.31
C MET A 400 5.38 -8.47 -1.90
N PHE A 401 6.22 -9.34 -1.32
CA PHE A 401 6.07 -9.78 0.07
C PHE A 401 6.36 -8.65 1.07
N TYR A 402 7.40 -7.86 0.81
CA TYR A 402 7.75 -6.70 1.64
C TYR A 402 6.72 -5.61 1.54
N LEU A 403 6.26 -5.30 0.32
CA LEU A 403 5.23 -4.32 0.05
C LEU A 403 3.90 -4.68 0.72
N GLY A 404 3.47 -5.95 0.65
CA GLY A 404 2.24 -6.41 1.31
C GLY A 404 2.32 -6.30 2.84
N THR A 405 3.49 -6.61 3.42
CA THR A 405 3.75 -6.42 4.86
C THR A 405 3.76 -4.94 5.23
N SER A 406 4.38 -4.10 4.43
CA SER A 406 4.40 -2.64 4.56
C SER A 406 2.99 -2.04 4.58
N VAL A 407 2.13 -2.46 3.64
CA VAL A 407 0.74 -2.00 3.53
C VAL A 407 -0.09 -2.46 4.73
N SER A 408 0.04 -3.72 5.15
CA SER A 408 -0.69 -4.22 6.34
C SER A 408 -0.27 -3.48 7.61
N GLY A 409 1.02 -3.23 7.80
CA GLY A 409 1.56 -2.41 8.89
C GLY A 409 1.01 -0.98 8.87
N ASN A 410 1.03 -0.34 7.69
CA ASN A 410 0.47 1.00 7.50
C ASN A 410 -1.00 1.06 7.96
N ILE A 411 -1.83 0.12 7.51
CA ILE A 411 -3.27 0.11 7.81
C ILE A 411 -3.50 -0.09 9.32
N ARG A 412 -2.82 -1.07 9.94
CA ARG A 412 -2.98 -1.37 11.37
C ARG A 412 -2.53 -0.19 12.24
N ILE A 413 -1.38 0.41 11.94
CA ILE A 413 -0.86 1.58 12.64
C ILE A 413 -1.78 2.79 12.42
N GLY A 414 -2.19 3.06 11.17
CA GLY A 414 -3.07 4.18 10.83
C GLY A 414 -4.42 4.10 11.53
N ASN A 415 -5.03 2.91 11.56
CA ASN A 415 -6.29 2.65 12.26
C ASN A 415 -6.14 2.86 13.77
N ALA A 416 -5.07 2.35 14.39
CA ALA A 416 -4.82 2.53 15.81
C ALA A 416 -4.58 4.01 16.18
N LEU A 417 -3.82 4.76 15.37
CA LEU A 417 -3.60 6.20 15.58
C LEU A 417 -4.90 7.00 15.42
N GLY A 418 -5.74 6.66 14.44
CA GLY A 418 -7.06 7.27 14.25
C GLY A 418 -8.00 7.02 15.42
N ALA A 419 -8.01 5.81 15.97
CA ALA A 419 -8.75 5.43 17.17
C ALA A 419 -8.23 6.13 18.45
N GLY A 420 -6.98 6.62 18.43
CA GLY A 420 -6.32 7.19 19.61
C GLY A 420 -5.62 6.15 20.49
N ASP A 421 -5.51 4.92 20.02
CA ASP A 421 -4.85 3.82 20.72
C ASP A 421 -3.33 3.82 20.40
N VAL A 422 -2.60 4.57 21.22
CA VAL A 422 -1.14 4.75 21.07
C VAL A 422 -0.39 3.44 21.33
N HIS A 423 -0.87 2.63 22.29
CA HIS A 423 -0.22 1.37 22.66
C HIS A 423 -0.28 0.38 21.48
N ARG A 424 -1.45 0.18 20.93
CA ARG A 424 -1.68 -0.68 19.76
C ARG A 424 -0.93 -0.20 18.53
N ALA A 425 -0.87 1.11 18.27
CA ALA A 425 -0.11 1.67 17.15
C ALA A 425 1.38 1.37 17.25
N LYS A 426 1.96 1.57 18.45
CA LYS A 426 3.36 1.26 18.72
C LYS A 426 3.64 -0.23 18.62
N PHE A 427 2.72 -1.04 19.10
CA PHE A 427 2.82 -2.48 19.05
C PHE A 427 2.77 -3.00 17.60
N ALA A 428 1.82 -2.52 16.78
CA ALA A 428 1.72 -2.84 15.36
C ALA A 428 2.99 -2.43 14.58
N PHE A 429 3.66 -1.33 14.97
CA PHE A 429 4.95 -0.94 14.41
C PHE A 429 6.03 -2.00 14.66
N TYR A 430 6.23 -2.43 15.91
CA TYR A 430 7.25 -3.45 16.22
C TYR A 430 6.95 -4.78 15.55
N LEU A 431 5.68 -5.15 15.48
CA LEU A 431 5.26 -6.37 14.84
C LEU A 431 5.50 -6.35 13.32
N SER A 432 5.18 -5.23 12.65
CA SER A 432 5.45 -5.05 11.21
C SER A 432 6.94 -5.15 10.93
N LEU A 433 7.77 -4.51 11.76
CA LEU A 433 9.23 -4.55 11.62
C LEU A 433 9.76 -5.97 11.82
N GLY A 434 9.27 -6.68 12.84
CA GLY A 434 9.63 -8.08 13.09
C GLY A 434 9.25 -9.02 11.93
N LEU A 435 8.07 -8.83 11.34
CA LEU A 435 7.66 -9.59 10.15
C LEU A 435 8.52 -9.26 8.93
N GLY A 436 8.87 -7.99 8.71
CA GLY A 436 9.78 -7.60 7.64
C GLY A 436 11.16 -8.25 7.79
N ILE A 437 11.74 -8.23 9.00
CA ILE A 437 13.02 -8.90 9.29
C ILE A 437 12.90 -10.40 9.05
N LEU A 438 11.83 -11.05 9.53
CA LEU A 438 11.62 -12.48 9.31
C LEU A 438 11.55 -12.82 7.83
N LEU A 439 10.78 -12.05 7.05
CA LEU A 439 10.65 -12.26 5.61
C LEU A 439 11.99 -12.04 4.88
N SER A 440 12.78 -11.03 5.27
CA SER A 440 14.10 -10.82 4.68
C SER A 440 15.03 -11.99 4.93
N LEU A 441 15.03 -12.55 6.15
CA LEU A 441 15.85 -13.72 6.48
C LEU A 441 15.43 -14.95 5.66
N VAL A 442 14.12 -15.18 5.50
CA VAL A 442 13.59 -16.25 4.64
C VAL A 442 14.03 -16.03 3.18
N SER A 443 13.92 -14.80 2.65
CA SER A 443 14.33 -14.47 1.28
C SER A 443 15.84 -14.69 1.08
N ILE A 444 16.66 -14.25 2.04
CA ILE A 444 18.12 -14.48 2.01
C ILE A 444 18.43 -15.97 1.96
N LEU A 445 17.82 -16.76 2.83
CA LEU A 445 18.03 -18.22 2.84
C LEU A 445 17.59 -18.87 1.53
N CYS A 446 16.44 -18.48 0.98
CA CYS A 446 15.96 -18.97 -0.31
C CYS A 446 16.91 -18.62 -1.45
N ILE A 447 17.36 -17.35 -1.53
CA ILE A 447 18.28 -16.92 -2.57
C ILE A 447 19.61 -17.68 -2.46
N VAL A 448 20.23 -17.73 -1.28
CA VAL A 448 21.52 -18.41 -1.08
C VAL A 448 21.41 -19.89 -1.41
N TRP A 449 20.30 -20.56 -1.06
CA TRP A 449 20.09 -21.98 -1.32
C TRP A 449 19.84 -22.29 -2.79
N TYR A 450 19.06 -21.44 -3.48
CA TYR A 450 18.63 -21.68 -4.86
C TYR A 450 19.36 -20.83 -5.90
N ARG A 451 20.40 -20.04 -5.55
CA ARG A 451 21.10 -19.10 -6.44
C ARG A 451 21.59 -19.73 -7.74
N GLU A 452 22.05 -20.99 -7.69
CA GLU A 452 22.52 -21.72 -8.85
C GLU A 452 21.39 -22.22 -9.75
N THR A 453 20.17 -22.33 -9.24
CA THR A 453 19.00 -22.84 -9.96
C THR A 453 18.12 -21.74 -10.52
N LEU A 454 18.01 -20.61 -9.80
CA LEU A 454 17.10 -19.52 -10.17
C LEU A 454 17.34 -18.93 -11.57
N PRO A 455 18.59 -18.68 -12.02
CA PRO A 455 18.83 -18.12 -13.35
C PRO A 455 18.38 -19.02 -14.51
N TYR A 456 18.39 -20.35 -14.33
CA TYR A 456 17.94 -21.30 -15.37
C TYR A 456 16.48 -21.15 -15.77
N PHE A 457 15.65 -20.53 -14.92
CA PHE A 457 14.25 -20.23 -15.30
C PHE A 457 14.14 -19.13 -16.34
N PHE A 458 15.20 -18.33 -16.55
CA PHE A 458 15.19 -17.16 -17.42
C PHE A 458 16.02 -17.31 -18.67
N THR A 459 17.11 -18.09 -18.61
CA THR A 459 18.05 -18.25 -19.74
C THR A 459 18.71 -19.63 -19.72
N SER A 460 19.26 -20.03 -20.88
CA SER A 460 20.10 -21.20 -21.04
C SER A 460 21.56 -20.83 -21.33
N ASP A 461 21.90 -19.54 -21.36
CA ASP A 461 23.25 -19.04 -21.57
C ASP A 461 24.06 -19.17 -20.28
N GLU A 462 25.14 -19.99 -20.35
CA GLU A 462 25.95 -20.35 -19.19
C GLU A 462 26.73 -19.15 -18.62
N ASP A 463 27.19 -18.22 -19.46
CA ASP A 463 27.92 -17.02 -19.02
C ASP A 463 26.98 -16.08 -18.24
N LEU A 464 25.76 -15.93 -18.74
CA LEU A 464 24.73 -15.16 -18.11
C LEU A 464 24.30 -15.79 -16.78
N ILE A 465 24.13 -17.13 -16.75
CA ILE A 465 23.77 -17.88 -15.53
C ILE A 465 24.87 -17.74 -14.49
N GLY A 466 26.13 -17.88 -14.87
CA GLY A 466 27.26 -17.71 -13.98
C GLY A 466 27.28 -16.32 -13.33
N LYS A 467 27.16 -15.27 -14.14
CA LYS A 467 27.16 -13.88 -13.68
C LYS A 467 25.94 -13.56 -12.77
N ALA A 468 24.76 -14.02 -13.14
CA ALA A 468 23.56 -13.85 -12.34
C ALA A 468 23.66 -14.59 -10.99
N THR A 469 24.26 -15.79 -10.96
CA THR A 469 24.50 -16.57 -9.75
C THR A 469 25.40 -15.83 -8.76
N ASP A 470 26.49 -15.21 -9.23
CA ASP A 470 27.38 -14.40 -8.40
C ASP A 470 26.69 -13.13 -7.90
N LEU A 471 25.93 -12.47 -8.77
CA LEU A 471 25.17 -11.27 -8.42
C LEU A 471 24.09 -11.56 -7.37
N LEU A 472 23.47 -12.74 -7.39
CA LEU A 472 22.45 -13.15 -6.40
C LEU A 472 23.01 -13.23 -4.97
N LEU A 473 24.33 -13.44 -4.76
CA LEU A 473 24.92 -13.37 -3.43
C LEU A 473 24.91 -11.95 -2.86
N ILE A 474 25.24 -10.97 -3.68
CA ILE A 474 25.18 -9.56 -3.29
C ILE A 474 23.72 -9.14 -3.10
N PHE A 475 22.87 -9.59 -3.99
CA PHE A 475 21.44 -9.37 -3.90
C PHE A 475 20.80 -9.99 -2.65
N ALA A 476 21.30 -11.13 -2.15
CA ALA A 476 20.87 -11.70 -0.89
C ALA A 476 21.15 -10.71 0.28
N LEU A 477 22.31 -10.05 0.28
CA LEU A 477 22.65 -9.03 1.28
C LEU A 477 21.72 -7.81 1.19
N PHE A 478 21.31 -7.42 -0.02
CA PHE A 478 20.40 -6.33 -0.29
C PHE A 478 18.99 -6.56 0.31
N GLN A 479 18.54 -7.82 0.42
CA GLN A 479 17.18 -8.15 0.91
C GLN A 479 16.88 -7.61 2.31
N PHE A 480 17.88 -7.61 3.19
CA PHE A 480 17.67 -7.17 4.58
C PHE A 480 17.32 -5.69 4.67
N PRO A 481 18.15 -4.74 4.20
CA PRO A 481 17.81 -3.33 4.27
C PRO A 481 16.59 -2.98 3.41
N ASP A 482 16.33 -3.67 2.30
CA ASP A 482 15.19 -3.42 1.43
C ASP A 482 13.85 -3.77 2.11
N SER A 483 13.75 -4.95 2.72
CA SER A 483 12.56 -5.35 3.46
C SER A 483 12.26 -4.42 4.63
N VAL A 484 13.29 -4.07 5.42
CA VAL A 484 13.13 -3.16 6.56
C VAL A 484 12.74 -1.77 6.09
N ASN A 485 13.41 -1.23 5.04
CA ASN A 485 13.05 0.05 4.43
C ASN A 485 11.60 0.06 3.95
N SER A 486 11.16 -0.99 3.25
CA SER A 486 9.78 -1.09 2.74
C SER A 486 8.75 -0.99 3.88
N VAL A 487 8.96 -1.70 5.00
CA VAL A 487 8.10 -1.61 6.19
C VAL A 487 8.13 -0.21 6.79
N GLU A 488 9.32 0.40 6.97
CA GLU A 488 9.48 1.75 7.52
C GLU A 488 8.77 2.80 6.67
N GLN A 489 8.80 2.66 5.34
CA GLN A 489 8.05 3.52 4.42
C GLN A 489 6.53 3.38 4.63
N GLY A 490 6.02 2.17 4.92
CA GLY A 490 4.63 1.95 5.33
C GLY A 490 4.30 2.68 6.63
N VAL A 491 5.20 2.64 7.61
CA VAL A 491 5.03 3.36 8.89
C VAL A 491 5.01 4.87 8.68
N PHE A 492 5.91 5.43 7.86
CA PHE A 492 5.90 6.85 7.52
C PHE A 492 4.59 7.30 6.86
N LYS A 493 4.00 6.46 6.00
CA LYS A 493 2.67 6.69 5.43
C LYS A 493 1.60 6.68 6.52
N ALA A 494 1.61 5.71 7.44
CA ALA A 494 0.64 5.62 8.53
C ALA A 494 0.64 6.87 9.43
N ILE A 495 1.81 7.36 9.80
CA ILE A 495 1.96 8.54 10.65
C ILE A 495 1.84 9.88 9.91
N GLY A 496 1.78 9.86 8.56
CA GLY A 496 1.64 11.05 7.71
C GLY A 496 2.92 11.89 7.62
N LYS A 497 4.09 11.26 7.68
CA LYS A 497 5.42 11.90 7.52
C LYS A 497 6.06 11.55 6.17
N GLN A 498 5.28 11.47 5.11
CA GLN A 498 5.74 11.10 3.76
C GLN A 498 6.81 12.05 3.20
N THR A 499 6.74 13.35 3.53
CA THR A 499 7.78 14.32 3.12
C THR A 499 9.16 13.95 3.69
N LEU A 500 9.21 13.47 4.94
CA LEU A 500 10.45 13.02 5.55
C LEU A 500 10.94 11.74 4.89
N ALA A 501 10.03 10.78 4.67
CA ALA A 501 10.32 9.53 3.97
C ALA A 501 10.91 9.76 2.56
N ALA A 502 10.30 10.65 1.76
CA ALA A 502 10.82 11.00 0.44
C ALA A 502 12.23 11.60 0.47
N LYS A 503 12.51 12.49 1.45
CA LYS A 503 13.85 13.06 1.62
C LYS A 503 14.88 12.01 2.01
N LEU A 504 14.52 11.09 2.89
CA LEU A 504 15.41 10.01 3.34
C LEU A 504 15.66 9.00 2.21
N ASN A 505 14.62 8.65 1.43
CA ASN A 505 14.80 7.81 0.23
C ASN A 505 15.69 8.50 -0.81
N PHE A 506 15.46 9.79 -1.08
CA PHE A 506 16.34 10.54 -2.00
C PHE A 506 17.81 10.48 -1.55
N THR A 507 18.07 10.74 -0.26
CA THR A 507 19.44 10.66 0.25
C THR A 507 20.02 9.26 0.18
N ALA A 508 19.26 8.23 0.50
CA ALA A 508 19.70 6.84 0.44
C ALA A 508 20.11 6.41 -0.97
N TYR A 509 19.25 6.66 -1.95
CA TYR A 509 19.50 6.23 -3.32
C TYR A 509 20.40 7.18 -4.11
N TYR A 510 20.12 8.50 -4.11
CA TYR A 510 20.74 9.46 -5.03
C TYR A 510 21.98 10.16 -4.46
N VAL A 511 22.07 10.32 -3.13
CA VAL A 511 23.24 10.97 -2.50
C VAL A 511 24.28 9.97 -2.07
N VAL A 512 23.87 8.77 -1.61
CA VAL A 512 24.79 7.73 -1.12
C VAL A 512 24.89 6.57 -2.13
N GLY A 513 23.77 5.95 -2.48
CA GLY A 513 23.72 4.70 -3.23
C GLY A 513 24.31 4.81 -4.63
N ILE A 514 23.71 5.67 -5.50
CA ILE A 514 24.15 5.81 -6.89
C ILE A 514 25.59 6.31 -7.02
N PRO A 515 26.03 7.36 -6.29
CA PRO A 515 27.43 7.77 -6.36
C PRO A 515 28.40 6.66 -5.94
N LEU A 516 28.06 5.91 -4.90
CA LEU A 516 28.89 4.79 -4.46
C LEU A 516 28.85 3.63 -5.47
N ALA A 517 27.68 3.34 -6.07
CA ALA A 517 27.55 2.37 -7.15
C ALA A 517 28.45 2.73 -8.33
N TYR A 518 28.43 3.99 -8.77
CA TYR A 518 29.31 4.47 -9.83
C TYR A 518 30.81 4.30 -9.48
N VAL A 519 31.22 4.65 -8.27
CA VAL A 519 32.62 4.50 -7.83
C VAL A 519 33.01 3.04 -7.77
N LEU A 520 32.20 2.18 -7.15
CA LEU A 520 32.52 0.76 -7.01
C LEU A 520 32.44 0.00 -8.36
N GLY A 521 31.40 0.25 -9.13
CA GLY A 521 31.16 -0.45 -10.40
C GLY A 521 32.12 -0.03 -11.50
N LEU A 522 32.19 1.28 -11.80
CA LEU A 522 32.93 1.79 -12.94
C LEU A 522 34.37 2.21 -12.58
N THR A 523 34.56 2.97 -11.48
CA THR A 523 35.90 3.52 -11.16
C THR A 523 36.84 2.44 -10.57
N LEU A 524 36.34 1.59 -9.67
CA LEU A 524 37.12 0.50 -9.07
C LEU A 524 37.05 -0.80 -9.90
N GLY A 525 36.22 -0.84 -10.95
CA GLY A 525 36.15 -1.95 -11.90
C GLY A 525 35.52 -3.22 -11.32
N LEU A 526 34.64 -3.09 -10.29
CA LEU A 526 33.90 -4.24 -9.74
C LEU A 526 32.69 -4.63 -10.60
N GLY A 527 32.46 -3.95 -11.74
CA GLY A 527 31.36 -4.28 -12.64
C GLY A 527 29.97 -4.16 -12.00
N VAL A 528 29.05 -5.02 -12.40
CA VAL A 528 27.65 -5.03 -11.91
C VAL A 528 27.57 -5.33 -10.41
N GLU A 529 28.46 -6.12 -9.87
CA GLU A 529 28.55 -6.40 -8.42
C GLU A 529 28.82 -5.12 -7.63
N GLY A 530 29.72 -4.27 -8.12
CA GLY A 530 30.02 -2.97 -7.54
C GLY A 530 28.83 -2.03 -7.57
N LEU A 531 28.04 -2.05 -8.65
CA LEU A 531 26.81 -1.26 -8.77
C LEU A 531 25.79 -1.65 -7.67
N TRP A 532 25.51 -2.93 -7.51
CA TRP A 532 24.57 -3.42 -6.51
C TRP A 532 25.08 -3.24 -5.07
N LEU A 533 26.41 -3.40 -4.81
CA LEU A 533 26.99 -3.10 -3.51
C LEU A 533 26.80 -1.64 -3.13
N GLY A 534 26.98 -0.70 -4.05
CA GLY A 534 26.78 0.72 -3.80
C GLY A 534 25.36 1.04 -3.37
N ILE A 535 24.37 0.52 -4.11
CA ILE A 535 22.94 0.68 -3.76
C ILE A 535 22.63 0.03 -2.41
N THR A 536 23.17 -1.17 -2.15
CA THR A 536 22.98 -1.87 -0.87
C THR A 536 23.48 -1.04 0.32
N VAL A 537 24.67 -0.44 0.22
CA VAL A 537 25.21 0.45 1.27
C VAL A 537 24.34 1.69 1.44
N GLY A 538 23.88 2.30 0.35
CA GLY A 538 22.96 3.43 0.39
C GLY A 538 21.66 3.08 1.14
N LEU A 539 21.13 1.89 0.88
CA LEU A 539 19.91 1.41 1.52
C LEU A 539 20.12 1.08 3.01
N PHE A 540 21.25 0.48 3.38
CA PHE A 540 21.62 0.28 4.79
C PHE A 540 21.70 1.61 5.55
N TRP A 541 22.29 2.63 4.93
CA TRP A 541 22.32 3.97 5.50
C TRP A 541 20.89 4.51 5.69
N GLY A 542 20.06 4.44 4.66
CA GLY A 542 18.68 4.93 4.69
C GLY A 542 17.85 4.24 5.77
N THR A 543 17.86 2.91 5.80
CA THR A 543 17.17 2.08 6.80
C THR A 543 17.63 2.41 8.23
N THR A 544 18.94 2.57 8.44
CA THR A 544 19.46 2.93 9.77
C THR A 544 18.92 4.29 10.23
N VAL A 545 18.92 5.29 9.34
CA VAL A 545 18.41 6.63 9.67
C VAL A 545 16.90 6.61 9.89
N ASN A 546 16.15 5.91 9.04
CA ASN A 546 14.69 5.72 9.18
C ASN A 546 14.35 5.08 10.54
N SER A 547 15.04 3.98 10.89
CA SER A 547 14.89 3.30 12.18
C SER A 547 15.11 4.26 13.34
N ILE A 548 16.22 5.01 13.36
CA ILE A 548 16.52 5.98 14.42
C ILE A 548 15.38 7.01 14.56
N VAL A 549 14.86 7.52 13.46
CA VAL A 549 13.76 8.49 13.46
C VAL A 549 12.48 7.86 14.03
N LEU A 550 12.13 6.65 13.61
CA LEU A 550 10.90 5.99 14.03
C LEU A 550 10.95 5.55 15.49
N PHE A 551 12.07 4.99 15.96
CA PHE A 551 12.25 4.60 17.36
C PHE A 551 12.23 5.80 18.33
N ARG A 552 12.70 6.98 17.88
CA ARG A 552 12.66 8.23 18.65
C ARG A 552 11.37 9.02 18.52
N SER A 553 10.41 8.56 17.72
CA SER A 553 9.16 9.28 17.50
C SER A 553 8.25 9.26 18.73
N ASP A 554 7.63 10.41 19.04
CA ASP A 554 6.61 10.52 20.08
C ASP A 554 5.24 10.03 19.54
N TRP A 555 4.91 8.80 19.86
CA TRP A 555 3.67 8.15 19.42
C TRP A 555 2.40 8.82 19.97
N LYS A 556 2.47 9.48 21.14
CA LYS A 556 1.33 10.25 21.68
C LYS A 556 1.06 11.46 20.80
N GLN A 557 2.12 12.20 20.43
CA GLN A 557 2.00 13.34 19.53
C GLN A 557 1.52 12.90 18.13
N LEU A 558 2.01 11.79 17.59
CA LEU A 558 1.57 11.24 16.30
C LEU A 558 0.08 10.92 16.28
N SER A 559 -0.45 10.35 17.37
CA SER A 559 -1.90 10.10 17.51
C SER A 559 -2.71 11.40 17.57
N LEU A 560 -2.24 12.40 18.31
CA LEU A 560 -2.87 13.72 18.32
C LEU A 560 -2.87 14.37 16.94
N ASP A 561 -1.77 14.28 16.19
CA ASP A 561 -1.65 14.84 14.85
C ASP A 561 -2.56 14.11 13.86
N ALA A 562 -2.70 12.78 13.97
CA ALA A 562 -3.65 12.00 13.17
C ALA A 562 -5.09 12.47 13.43
N ARG A 563 -5.49 12.65 14.68
CA ARG A 563 -6.82 13.14 15.06
C ARG A 563 -7.05 14.60 14.65
N LYS A 564 -6.04 15.47 14.76
CA LYS A 564 -6.12 16.86 14.28
C LYS A 564 -6.33 16.91 12.76
N ARG A 565 -5.68 16.03 12.00
CA ARG A 565 -5.92 15.91 10.55
C ARG A 565 -7.38 15.61 10.22
N LEU A 566 -8.09 14.91 11.09
CA LEU A 566 -9.51 14.60 10.92
C LEU A 566 -10.43 15.76 11.33
N SER A 567 -10.06 16.58 12.31
CA SER A 567 -10.91 17.63 12.91
C SER A 567 -10.92 18.96 12.15
N ILE A 568 -9.99 19.22 11.25
CA ILE A 568 -9.79 20.53 10.60
C ILE A 568 -11.01 21.01 9.76
N VAL A 569 -11.97 20.15 9.47
CA VAL A 569 -13.18 20.52 8.71
C VAL A 569 -14.30 21.08 9.59
N HIS A 570 -14.30 20.84 10.91
CA HIS A 570 -15.43 21.21 11.81
C HIS A 570 -15.32 22.58 12.52
N THR A 571 -14.17 23.25 12.43
CA THR A 571 -13.94 24.47 13.24
C THR A 571 -14.48 25.76 12.61
N ARG A 572 -15.11 25.74 11.44
CA ARG A 572 -15.69 26.94 10.82
C ARG A 572 -17.19 27.15 11.05
N GLU A 573 -17.91 26.13 11.55
CA GLU A 573 -19.36 26.30 11.84
C GLU A 573 -19.66 26.83 13.26
N VAL A 574 -18.68 26.84 14.17
CA VAL A 574 -18.88 27.29 15.57
C VAL A 574 -18.44 28.74 15.80
N VAL A 575 -17.83 29.41 14.83
CA VAL A 575 -17.36 30.81 14.95
C VAL A 575 -18.19 31.77 14.07
N GLY A 576 -19.27 31.30 13.49
CA GLY A 576 -20.12 32.05 12.55
C GLY A 576 -21.56 32.24 13.02
N GLU A 577 -21.85 32.21 14.36
CA GLU A 577 -23.09 32.72 14.96
C GLU A 577 -22.78 33.83 15.95
#